data_13dfb5264072ba8091b27ddc543b9a86
#
_entry.id   13dfb5264072ba8091b27ddc543b9a86
#
_cell.length_a   1.000
_cell.length_b   1.000
_cell.length_c   1.000
_cell.angle_alpha   90.00
_cell.angle_beta   90.00
_cell.angle_gamma   90.00
#
_symmetry.space_group_name_H-M   'P 1'
#
loop_
_entity.id
_entity.type
_entity.pdbx_description
1 polymer ?
#
loop_
_entity_poly.entity_id
_entity_poly.type
_entity_poly.pdbx_seq_one_letter_code
_entity_poly.pdbx_strand_id
1 'polypeptide(L)'
;MAAGSREKTYMCFDLKSFFASVECVERGLDPFTTNLVVADPSRGERTICLAATPAIKAQGAKSRGRVYEIPRGVEYIMAPPRMQLYIDYSARVYGVYLRYAAKEDIHIYSIDEIFMDATAYMGARGMTPVEFARAVMRDVYAETGLTATCGIGPNLYLAKIALDIISKHSSEFIGVLTEESYRETLWDHTPLTDFWHINVGTVGRLAHMGIRTMREIAQTDEALLYKTFGVDAQLLIDHAWGRESACIADIKNYVPHSSSLSTGQVLHCGHDAALARLLMLEMAELLSLELVKLGVAAGSISLSLGYSFSADVPPARGSMTLEKPTSSTKKLMEYTGALYDRVAVRQADVFRLNICFGKLTRQENLQYDMFSSAEEQEREQRLQRTVLDIKAKYGKNGIFKGFNLLEGAKTLERNAQIGGHRA
;
A
#
# COMPACT_ATOMS: atom_id res chain seq x y z
N MET A 1 -15.52 -41.48 11.94
CA MET A 1 -16.47 -40.40 11.65
C MET A 1 -15.66 -39.26 11.07
N ALA A 2 -15.79 -39.00 9.78
CA ALA A 2 -15.12 -37.87 9.11
C ALA A 2 -15.73 -36.60 9.71
N ALA A 3 -14.90 -35.77 10.32
CA ALA A 3 -15.27 -34.42 10.71
C ALA A 3 -15.72 -33.69 9.44
N GLY A 4 -17.03 -33.47 9.31
CA GLY A 4 -17.56 -32.64 8.22
C GLY A 4 -16.82 -31.32 8.24
N SER A 5 -16.20 -30.96 7.13
CA SER A 5 -15.52 -29.68 6.99
C SER A 5 -16.58 -28.60 7.26
N ARG A 6 -16.48 -27.92 8.39
CA ARG A 6 -17.33 -26.75 8.65
C ARG A 6 -17.10 -25.79 7.49
N GLU A 7 -18.18 -25.35 6.87
CA GLU A 7 -18.15 -24.32 5.86
C GLU A 7 -17.41 -23.08 6.41
N LYS A 8 -16.40 -22.63 5.74
CA LYS A 8 -15.57 -21.52 6.21
C LYS A 8 -16.36 -20.20 6.12
N THR A 9 -16.10 -19.33 7.06
CA THR A 9 -16.69 -17.99 7.08
C THR A 9 -15.59 -16.97 7.30
N TYR A 10 -15.32 -16.21 6.26
CA TYR A 10 -14.39 -15.09 6.31
C TYR A 10 -15.15 -13.78 6.42
N MET A 11 -14.59 -12.86 7.17
CA MET A 11 -15.10 -11.49 7.32
C MET A 11 -14.00 -10.51 6.91
N CYS A 12 -14.38 -9.50 6.12
CA CYS A 12 -13.52 -8.38 5.79
C CYS A 12 -14.11 -7.14 6.45
N PHE A 13 -13.35 -6.47 7.32
CA PHE A 13 -13.75 -5.24 7.99
C PHE A 13 -12.97 -4.06 7.45
N ASP A 14 -13.64 -2.92 7.21
CA ASP A 14 -13.06 -1.65 6.77
C ASP A 14 -13.61 -0.50 7.61
N LEU A 15 -12.77 0.49 7.93
CA LEU A 15 -13.16 1.67 8.71
C LEU A 15 -13.61 2.79 7.77
N LYS A 16 -14.85 3.18 7.87
CA LYS A 16 -15.49 4.13 6.95
C LYS A 16 -14.79 5.49 6.95
N SER A 17 -14.18 5.87 5.81
CA SER A 17 -13.45 7.15 5.63
C SER A 17 -12.39 7.40 6.73
N PHE A 18 -11.63 6.40 7.08
CA PHE A 18 -10.82 6.25 8.29
C PHE A 18 -10.18 7.55 8.78
N PHE A 19 -9.24 8.13 8.05
CA PHE A 19 -8.52 9.33 8.50
C PHE A 19 -9.45 10.52 8.77
N ALA A 20 -10.46 10.72 7.91
CA ALA A 20 -11.42 11.80 8.08
C ALA A 20 -12.34 11.56 9.29
N SER A 21 -12.73 10.30 9.54
CA SER A 21 -13.53 9.92 10.69
C SER A 21 -12.74 10.09 11.99
N VAL A 22 -11.45 9.73 12.03
CA VAL A 22 -10.57 10.00 13.18
C VAL A 22 -10.50 11.49 13.46
N GLU A 23 -10.32 12.32 12.42
CA GLU A 23 -10.27 13.78 12.59
C GLU A 23 -11.60 14.36 13.10
N CYS A 24 -12.73 13.78 12.72
CA CYS A 24 -14.03 14.17 13.28
C CYS A 24 -14.15 13.75 14.75
N VAL A 25 -13.87 12.51 15.10
CA VAL A 25 -13.93 11.99 16.47
C VAL A 25 -13.07 12.84 17.42
N GLU A 26 -11.84 13.14 17.04
CA GLU A 26 -10.93 13.98 17.84
C GLU A 26 -11.42 15.43 18.07
N ARG A 27 -12.37 15.89 17.23
CA ARG A 27 -12.99 17.20 17.35
C ARG A 27 -14.39 17.17 17.97
N GLY A 28 -14.88 15.99 18.35
CA GLY A 28 -16.24 15.79 18.83
C GLY A 28 -17.30 16.02 17.74
N LEU A 29 -16.95 15.77 16.47
CA LEU A 29 -17.82 15.96 15.31
C LEU A 29 -18.30 14.61 14.75
N ASP A 30 -19.46 14.59 14.12
CA ASP A 30 -20.00 13.42 13.43
C ASP A 30 -19.55 13.43 11.96
N PRO A 31 -18.83 12.37 11.48
CA PRO A 31 -18.36 12.30 10.10
C PRO A 31 -19.49 12.17 9.06
N PHE A 32 -20.71 11.79 9.47
CA PHE A 32 -21.85 11.66 8.56
C PHE A 32 -22.55 13.01 8.31
N THR A 33 -22.34 14.00 9.17
CA THR A 33 -22.96 15.33 9.05
C THR A 33 -21.94 16.44 8.82
N THR A 34 -20.67 16.19 9.10
CA THR A 34 -19.60 17.19 8.97
C THR A 34 -18.84 17.04 7.67
N ASN A 35 -18.73 18.11 6.88
CA ASN A 35 -17.85 18.18 5.72
C ASN A 35 -16.41 18.36 6.17
N LEU A 36 -15.59 17.32 6.06
CA LEU A 36 -14.17 17.37 6.40
C LEU A 36 -13.35 16.59 5.38
N VAL A 37 -12.21 17.15 5.01
CA VAL A 37 -11.18 16.47 4.20
C VAL A 37 -9.85 16.47 4.94
N VAL A 38 -9.11 15.38 4.80
CA VAL A 38 -7.73 15.30 5.29
C VAL A 38 -6.79 15.62 4.14
N ALA A 39 -6.16 16.77 4.19
CA ALA A 39 -5.22 17.24 3.18
C ALA A 39 -4.18 18.17 3.81
N ASP A 40 -2.98 18.25 3.24
CA ASP A 40 -1.94 19.15 3.74
C ASP A 40 -2.11 20.57 3.14
N PRO A 41 -2.56 21.57 3.92
CA PRO A 41 -2.78 22.92 3.41
C PRO A 41 -1.50 23.60 2.91
N SER A 42 -0.32 23.18 3.40
CA SER A 42 0.96 23.73 2.96
C SER A 42 1.32 23.39 1.51
N ARG A 43 0.64 22.38 0.93
CA ARG A 43 0.86 21.89 -0.45
C ARG A 43 -0.05 22.56 -1.49
N GLY A 44 -0.89 23.52 -1.07
CA GLY A 44 -1.82 24.24 -1.94
C GLY A 44 -2.98 23.38 -2.46
N GLU A 45 -3.80 23.96 -3.33
CA GLU A 45 -5.04 23.33 -3.84
C GLU A 45 -4.83 22.07 -4.71
N ARG A 46 -3.62 21.87 -5.22
CA ARG A 46 -3.28 20.67 -6.02
C ARG A 46 -2.96 19.45 -5.18
N THR A 47 -2.95 19.57 -3.85
CA THR A 47 -2.73 18.44 -2.93
C THR A 47 -3.88 17.41 -3.04
N ILE A 48 -3.54 16.16 -2.80
CA ILE A 48 -4.51 15.06 -2.77
C ILE A 48 -5.20 15.06 -1.40
N CYS A 49 -6.52 14.95 -1.39
CA CYS A 49 -7.28 14.60 -0.20
C CYS A 49 -7.02 13.14 0.16
N LEU A 50 -6.35 12.88 1.27
CA LEU A 50 -6.05 11.52 1.73
C LEU A 50 -7.32 10.79 2.14
N ALA A 51 -8.27 11.52 2.71
CA ALA A 51 -9.60 11.03 3.05
C ALA A 51 -10.61 12.19 3.02
N ALA A 52 -11.87 11.82 2.88
CA ALA A 52 -13.01 12.73 2.93
C ALA A 52 -14.15 12.06 3.70
N THR A 53 -14.87 12.81 4.50
CA THR A 53 -16.03 12.30 5.27
C THR A 53 -17.17 11.83 4.33
N PRO A 54 -18.05 10.94 4.79
CA PRO A 54 -19.26 10.58 4.04
C PRO A 54 -20.10 11.81 3.68
N ALA A 55 -20.22 12.80 4.57
CA ALA A 55 -20.98 14.02 4.34
C ALA A 55 -20.51 14.78 3.10
N ILE A 56 -19.21 15.07 2.97
CA ILE A 56 -18.68 15.82 1.83
C ILE A 56 -18.67 14.97 0.54
N LYS A 57 -18.52 13.63 0.67
CA LYS A 57 -18.65 12.71 -0.48
C LYS A 57 -20.07 12.76 -1.06
N ALA A 58 -21.10 12.84 -0.22
CA ALA A 58 -22.49 13.01 -0.66
C ALA A 58 -22.71 14.32 -1.42
N GLN A 59 -21.86 15.34 -1.21
CA GLN A 59 -21.86 16.60 -1.97
C GLN A 59 -20.97 16.58 -3.21
N GLY A 60 -20.46 15.43 -3.60
CA GLY A 60 -19.70 15.24 -4.85
C GLY A 60 -18.18 15.30 -4.72
N ALA A 61 -17.62 15.43 -3.51
CA ALA A 61 -16.19 15.31 -3.34
C ALA A 61 -15.72 13.87 -3.57
N LYS A 62 -14.65 13.71 -4.35
CA LYS A 62 -14.08 12.39 -4.67
C LYS A 62 -13.17 11.89 -3.55
N SER A 63 -13.25 10.60 -3.24
CA SER A 63 -12.20 9.92 -2.46
C SER A 63 -10.88 9.99 -3.21
N ARG A 64 -9.81 10.46 -2.54
CA ARG A 64 -8.48 10.65 -3.14
C ARG A 64 -8.46 11.63 -4.33
N GLY A 65 -9.48 12.49 -4.46
CA GLY A 65 -9.48 13.63 -5.38
C GLY A 65 -8.50 14.72 -4.91
N ARG A 66 -8.32 15.75 -5.72
CA ARG A 66 -7.54 16.92 -5.34
C ARG A 66 -8.44 17.97 -4.70
N VAL A 67 -7.87 18.82 -3.86
CA VAL A 67 -8.62 19.88 -3.17
C VAL A 67 -9.40 20.76 -4.17
N TYR A 68 -8.81 21.15 -5.29
CA TYR A 68 -9.48 21.97 -6.31
C TYR A 68 -10.65 21.26 -7.02
N GLU A 69 -10.76 19.92 -6.89
CA GLU A 69 -11.87 19.13 -7.47
C GLU A 69 -13.11 19.11 -6.56
N ILE A 70 -13.00 19.63 -5.32
CA ILE A 70 -14.14 19.77 -4.42
C ILE A 70 -15.12 20.77 -5.04
N PRO A 71 -16.44 20.45 -5.13
CA PRO A 71 -17.41 21.34 -5.74
C PRO A 71 -17.40 22.73 -5.12
N ARG A 72 -17.47 23.77 -5.95
CA ARG A 72 -17.48 25.17 -5.51
C ARG A 72 -18.71 25.46 -4.65
N GLY A 73 -18.52 26.23 -3.58
CA GLY A 73 -19.60 26.58 -2.65
C GLY A 73 -19.83 25.58 -1.53
N VAL A 74 -19.14 24.45 -1.53
CA VAL A 74 -19.17 23.53 -0.38
C VAL A 74 -18.22 24.04 0.70
N GLU A 75 -18.76 24.41 1.85
CA GLU A 75 -17.95 24.71 3.04
C GLU A 75 -17.46 23.42 3.70
N TYR A 76 -16.20 23.34 4.06
CA TYR A 76 -15.59 22.17 4.68
C TYR A 76 -14.40 22.52 5.57
N ILE A 77 -14.09 21.62 6.49
CA ILE A 77 -12.89 21.65 7.32
C ILE A 77 -11.77 20.95 6.59
N MET A 78 -10.63 21.61 6.41
CA MET A 78 -9.40 20.97 5.94
C MET A 78 -8.52 20.62 7.14
N ALA A 79 -8.40 19.33 7.45
CA ALA A 79 -7.56 18.82 8.53
C ALA A 79 -6.18 18.41 7.98
N PRO A 80 -5.07 18.91 8.55
CA PRO A 80 -3.75 18.42 8.19
C PRO A 80 -3.60 16.95 8.62
N PRO A 81 -2.91 16.09 7.83
CA PRO A 81 -2.73 14.69 8.18
C PRO A 81 -1.90 14.53 9.46
N ARG A 82 -2.32 13.62 10.35
CA ARG A 82 -1.64 13.22 11.59
C ARG A 82 -1.42 11.72 11.58
N MET A 83 -0.40 11.27 10.83
CA MET A 83 -0.24 9.84 10.50
C MET A 83 0.00 8.96 11.73
N GLN A 84 0.72 9.46 12.75
CA GLN A 84 0.93 8.70 13.99
C GLN A 84 -0.40 8.49 14.72
N LEU A 85 -1.25 9.49 14.80
CA LEU A 85 -2.58 9.37 15.41
C LEU A 85 -3.42 8.29 14.71
N TYR A 86 -3.37 8.23 13.37
CA TYR A 86 -4.10 7.20 12.61
C TYR A 86 -3.57 5.79 12.88
N ILE A 87 -2.25 5.64 13.03
CA ILE A 87 -1.63 4.37 13.44
C ILE A 87 -2.11 3.97 14.83
N ASP A 88 -2.17 4.91 15.78
CA ASP A 88 -2.62 4.66 17.15
C ASP A 88 -4.09 4.22 17.18
N TYR A 89 -4.96 4.87 16.39
CA TYR A 89 -6.36 4.45 16.23
C TYR A 89 -6.49 3.06 15.59
N SER A 90 -5.72 2.79 14.54
CA SER A 90 -5.67 1.47 13.91
C SER A 90 -5.25 0.38 14.90
N ALA A 91 -4.24 0.66 15.73
CA ALA A 91 -3.79 -0.27 16.77
C ALA A 91 -4.88 -0.52 17.84
N ARG A 92 -5.64 0.52 18.26
CA ARG A 92 -6.78 0.37 19.17
C ARG A 92 -7.88 -0.51 18.56
N VAL A 93 -8.24 -0.26 17.30
CA VAL A 93 -9.22 -1.09 16.58
C VAL A 93 -8.74 -2.54 16.46
N TYR A 94 -7.46 -2.76 16.14
CA TYR A 94 -6.89 -4.10 16.11
C TYR A 94 -6.97 -4.80 17.47
N GLY A 95 -6.78 -4.07 18.57
CA GLY A 95 -7.00 -4.55 19.94
C GLY A 95 -8.44 -5.04 20.17
N VAL A 96 -9.44 -4.40 19.56
CA VAL A 96 -10.84 -4.88 19.58
C VAL A 96 -10.97 -6.20 18.82
N TYR A 97 -10.41 -6.31 17.62
CA TYR A 97 -10.48 -7.54 16.82
C TYR A 97 -9.86 -8.74 17.55
N LEU A 98 -8.77 -8.54 18.29
CA LEU A 98 -8.13 -9.59 19.08
C LEU A 98 -9.00 -10.14 20.23
N ARG A 99 -10.07 -9.45 20.63
CA ARG A 99 -11.08 -9.98 21.58
C ARG A 99 -12.00 -11.01 20.93
N TYR A 100 -12.06 -11.04 19.59
CA TYR A 100 -12.96 -11.86 18.81
C TYR A 100 -12.29 -13.06 18.13
N ALA A 101 -11.06 -12.90 17.70
CA ALA A 101 -10.29 -13.94 17.04
C ALA A 101 -8.80 -13.87 17.40
N ALA A 102 -8.09 -15.00 17.33
CA ALA A 102 -6.65 -15.06 17.53
C ALA A 102 -5.92 -14.31 16.39
N LYS A 103 -4.72 -13.81 16.70
CA LYS A 103 -3.91 -13.07 15.70
C LYS A 103 -3.57 -13.91 14.48
N GLU A 104 -3.53 -15.23 14.63
CA GLU A 104 -3.29 -16.20 13.55
C GLU A 104 -4.40 -16.19 12.50
N ASP A 105 -5.63 -15.92 12.91
CA ASP A 105 -6.84 -15.89 12.08
C ASP A 105 -7.22 -14.47 11.63
N ILE A 106 -6.37 -13.48 11.90
CA ILE A 106 -6.54 -12.10 11.44
C ILE A 106 -5.39 -11.75 10.51
N HIS A 107 -5.70 -11.27 9.30
CA HIS A 107 -4.74 -10.67 8.36
C HIS A 107 -4.99 -9.17 8.25
N ILE A 108 -3.98 -8.35 8.60
CA ILE A 108 -4.01 -6.90 8.42
C ILE A 108 -3.71 -6.61 6.96
N TYR A 109 -4.73 -6.18 6.21
CA TYR A 109 -4.62 -5.88 4.79
C TYR A 109 -4.13 -4.43 4.56
N SER A 110 -4.64 -3.49 5.36
CA SER A 110 -4.19 -2.09 5.35
C SER A 110 -4.28 -1.48 6.76
N ILE A 111 -4.08 -0.17 6.88
CA ILE A 111 -4.19 0.55 8.15
C ILE A 111 -5.64 0.58 8.69
N ASP A 112 -6.62 0.41 7.82
CA ASP A 112 -8.06 0.52 8.10
C ASP A 112 -8.85 -0.74 7.73
N GLU A 113 -8.19 -1.77 7.16
CA GLU A 113 -8.85 -2.97 6.67
C GLU A 113 -8.17 -4.26 7.14
N ILE A 114 -8.97 -5.22 7.58
CA ILE A 114 -8.51 -6.55 7.97
C ILE A 114 -9.40 -7.65 7.38
N PHE A 115 -8.82 -8.84 7.22
CA PHE A 115 -9.56 -10.09 7.06
C PHE A 115 -9.49 -10.91 8.33
N MET A 116 -10.59 -11.62 8.65
CA MET A 116 -10.72 -12.49 9.81
C MET A 116 -11.35 -13.83 9.38
N ASP A 117 -10.73 -14.95 9.70
CA ASP A 117 -11.39 -16.26 9.67
C ASP A 117 -12.22 -16.40 10.95
N ALA A 118 -13.54 -16.20 10.83
CA ALA A 118 -14.46 -16.22 11.95
C ALA A 118 -15.03 -17.62 12.22
N THR A 119 -14.69 -18.62 11.42
CA THR A 119 -15.32 -19.96 11.39
C THR A 119 -15.40 -20.63 12.77
N ALA A 120 -14.30 -20.63 13.52
CA ALA A 120 -14.22 -21.29 14.84
C ALA A 120 -14.90 -20.48 15.95
N TYR A 121 -14.96 -19.15 15.80
CA TYR A 121 -15.32 -18.22 16.88
C TYR A 121 -16.82 -17.99 17.01
N MET A 122 -17.55 -18.01 15.90
CA MET A 122 -19.00 -17.81 15.88
C MET A 122 -19.74 -18.94 16.62
N GLY A 123 -19.37 -20.21 16.31
CA GLY A 123 -20.00 -21.37 16.95
C GLY A 123 -19.77 -21.43 18.47
N ALA A 124 -18.58 -21.03 18.92
CA ALA A 124 -18.25 -20.97 20.36
C ALA A 124 -19.09 -19.90 21.11
N ARG A 125 -19.63 -18.91 20.39
CA ARG A 125 -20.46 -17.82 20.96
C ARG A 125 -21.95 -17.98 20.66
N GLY A 126 -22.34 -19.03 19.92
CA GLY A 126 -23.74 -19.25 19.52
C GLY A 126 -24.29 -18.14 18.61
N MET A 127 -23.44 -17.48 17.81
CA MET A 127 -23.77 -16.35 16.95
C MET A 127 -23.84 -16.76 15.49
N THR A 128 -24.77 -16.20 14.76
CA THR A 128 -24.75 -16.19 13.28
C THR A 128 -23.63 -15.28 12.76
N PRO A 129 -23.19 -15.43 11.50
CA PRO A 129 -22.18 -14.55 10.91
C PRO A 129 -22.52 -13.06 11.02
N VAL A 130 -23.77 -12.69 10.77
CA VAL A 130 -24.23 -11.29 10.85
C VAL A 130 -24.23 -10.76 12.27
N GLU A 131 -24.67 -11.56 13.25
CA GLU A 131 -24.65 -11.18 14.68
C GLU A 131 -23.21 -10.98 15.17
N PHE A 132 -22.30 -11.86 14.75
CA PHE A 132 -20.90 -11.75 15.09
C PHE A 132 -20.28 -10.47 14.50
N ALA A 133 -20.49 -10.19 13.21
CA ALA A 133 -20.02 -8.97 12.55
C ALA A 133 -20.57 -7.72 13.26
N ARG A 134 -21.87 -7.71 13.57
CA ARG A 134 -22.52 -6.59 14.29
C ARG A 134 -21.93 -6.38 15.69
N ALA A 135 -21.61 -7.45 16.42
CA ALA A 135 -20.98 -7.36 17.73
C ALA A 135 -19.58 -6.75 17.64
N VAL A 136 -18.75 -7.18 16.66
CA VAL A 136 -17.41 -6.62 16.40
C VAL A 136 -17.51 -5.13 16.07
N MET A 137 -18.39 -4.77 15.12
CA MET A 137 -18.56 -3.38 14.67
C MET A 137 -19.05 -2.46 15.79
N ARG A 138 -19.97 -2.92 16.62
CA ARG A 138 -20.47 -2.19 17.79
C ARG A 138 -19.32 -1.92 18.78
N ASP A 139 -18.50 -2.92 19.07
CA ASP A 139 -17.40 -2.78 20.02
C ASP A 139 -16.28 -1.87 19.47
N VAL A 140 -16.02 -1.89 18.14
CA VAL A 140 -15.12 -0.93 17.48
C VAL A 140 -15.66 0.49 17.66
N TYR A 141 -16.95 0.70 17.43
CA TYR A 141 -17.58 2.02 17.62
C TYR A 141 -17.52 2.48 19.08
N ALA A 142 -17.86 1.60 20.02
CA ALA A 142 -17.86 1.92 21.45
C ALA A 142 -16.45 2.30 21.95
N GLU A 143 -15.40 1.63 21.44
CA GLU A 143 -14.00 1.86 21.86
C GLU A 143 -13.40 3.11 21.20
N THR A 144 -13.76 3.39 19.95
CA THR A 144 -13.03 4.37 19.12
C THR A 144 -13.89 5.47 18.52
N GLY A 145 -15.20 5.36 18.55
CA GLY A 145 -16.13 6.24 17.84
C GLY A 145 -16.14 6.07 16.31
N LEU A 146 -15.39 5.08 15.79
CA LEU A 146 -15.27 4.83 14.35
C LEU A 146 -16.33 3.83 13.88
N THR A 147 -16.96 4.15 12.75
CA THR A 147 -17.88 3.23 12.09
C THR A 147 -17.11 2.25 11.21
N ALA A 148 -17.28 0.96 11.45
CA ALA A 148 -16.78 -0.11 10.59
C ALA A 148 -17.87 -0.57 9.60
N THR A 149 -17.43 -1.18 8.49
CA THR A 149 -18.26 -1.92 7.54
C THR A 149 -17.74 -3.35 7.47
N CYS A 150 -18.60 -4.31 7.11
CA CYS A 150 -18.21 -5.71 7.07
C CYS A 150 -18.73 -6.41 5.81
N GLY A 151 -17.87 -7.17 5.15
CA GLY A 151 -18.25 -8.14 4.14
C GLY A 151 -18.04 -9.56 4.66
N ILE A 152 -19.00 -10.45 4.41
CA ILE A 152 -19.02 -11.83 4.86
C ILE A 152 -19.09 -12.75 3.65
N GLY A 153 -18.22 -13.77 3.60
CA GLY A 153 -18.21 -14.76 2.52
C GLY A 153 -17.55 -16.07 2.90
N PRO A 154 -17.69 -17.12 2.10
CA PRO A 154 -17.08 -18.43 2.33
C PRO A 154 -15.58 -18.45 2.04
N ASN A 155 -15.04 -17.43 1.40
CA ASN A 155 -13.63 -17.25 1.08
C ASN A 155 -13.24 -15.76 1.16
N LEU A 156 -11.93 -15.46 1.08
CA LEU A 156 -11.41 -14.09 1.20
C LEU A 156 -11.91 -13.18 0.09
N TYR A 157 -12.02 -13.70 -1.14
CA TYR A 157 -12.48 -12.93 -2.29
C TYR A 157 -13.94 -12.48 -2.11
N LEU A 158 -14.85 -13.40 -1.81
CA LEU A 158 -16.27 -13.08 -1.63
C LEU A 158 -16.52 -12.20 -0.41
N ALA A 159 -15.74 -12.37 0.68
CA ALA A 159 -15.80 -11.46 1.82
C ALA A 159 -15.41 -10.02 1.42
N LYS A 160 -14.35 -9.87 0.59
CA LYS A 160 -13.93 -8.55 0.07
C LYS A 160 -14.96 -7.95 -0.88
N ILE A 161 -15.52 -8.74 -1.81
CA ILE A 161 -16.57 -8.27 -2.73
C ILE A 161 -17.84 -7.87 -1.99
N ALA A 162 -18.24 -8.65 -0.98
CA ALA A 162 -19.37 -8.31 -0.12
C ALA A 162 -19.14 -6.98 0.61
N LEU A 163 -17.90 -6.71 1.06
CA LEU A 163 -17.53 -5.44 1.66
C LEU A 163 -17.62 -4.29 0.63
N ASP A 164 -16.95 -4.43 -0.52
CA ASP A 164 -16.75 -3.32 -1.45
C ASP A 164 -18.01 -2.95 -2.24
N ILE A 165 -18.87 -3.91 -2.55
CA ILE A 165 -20.05 -3.70 -3.39
C ILE A 165 -21.34 -3.73 -2.57
N ILE A 166 -21.56 -4.78 -1.73
CA ILE A 166 -22.84 -4.97 -1.06
C ILE A 166 -22.97 -4.11 0.19
N SER A 167 -21.96 -4.11 1.08
CA SER A 167 -22.06 -3.42 2.38
C SER A 167 -22.27 -1.92 2.26
N LYS A 168 -21.80 -1.30 1.19
CA LYS A 168 -21.94 0.15 0.93
C LYS A 168 -23.40 0.57 0.70
N HIS A 169 -24.24 -0.35 0.23
CA HIS A 169 -25.67 -0.15 -0.05
C HIS A 169 -26.59 -0.72 1.05
N SER A 170 -26.01 -1.36 2.07
CA SER A 170 -26.72 -1.88 3.23
C SER A 170 -26.88 -0.82 4.32
N SER A 171 -28.07 -0.69 4.89
CA SER A 171 -28.34 0.22 6.02
C SER A 171 -27.54 -0.16 7.28
N GLU A 172 -27.15 -1.43 7.42
CA GLU A 172 -26.38 -1.94 8.54
C GLU A 172 -24.87 -1.97 8.27
N PHE A 173 -24.42 -1.56 7.07
CA PHE A 173 -23.04 -1.65 6.62
C PHE A 173 -22.46 -3.07 6.62
N ILE A 174 -23.31 -4.09 6.49
CA ILE A 174 -22.94 -5.50 6.39
C ILE A 174 -23.41 -6.03 5.04
N GLY A 175 -22.49 -6.66 4.31
CA GLY A 175 -22.76 -7.39 3.07
C GLY A 175 -22.50 -8.88 3.28
N VAL A 176 -23.33 -9.75 2.68
CA VAL A 176 -23.14 -11.20 2.72
C VAL A 176 -23.19 -11.74 1.31
N LEU A 177 -22.22 -12.57 0.94
CA LEU A 177 -22.20 -13.28 -0.33
C LEU A 177 -21.87 -14.77 -0.12
N THR A 178 -22.61 -15.62 -0.85
CA THR A 178 -22.25 -17.00 -1.16
C THR A 178 -21.80 -17.06 -2.62
N GLU A 179 -21.21 -18.17 -3.05
CA GLU A 179 -20.88 -18.36 -4.49
C GLU A 179 -22.12 -18.28 -5.38
N GLU A 180 -23.27 -18.76 -4.88
CA GLU A 180 -24.54 -18.75 -5.60
C GLU A 180 -25.07 -17.30 -5.72
N SER A 181 -25.23 -16.59 -4.60
CA SER A 181 -25.72 -15.22 -4.60
C SER A 181 -24.80 -14.26 -5.36
N TYR A 182 -23.47 -14.50 -5.34
CA TYR A 182 -22.52 -13.77 -6.16
C TYR A 182 -22.81 -13.92 -7.66
N ARG A 183 -23.03 -15.16 -8.13
CA ARG A 183 -23.38 -15.41 -9.54
C ARG A 183 -24.73 -14.83 -9.94
N GLU A 184 -25.69 -14.87 -9.04
CA GLU A 184 -27.04 -14.33 -9.30
C GLU A 184 -27.08 -12.81 -9.35
N THR A 185 -26.33 -12.13 -8.48
CA THR A 185 -26.47 -10.69 -8.28
C THR A 185 -25.35 -9.84 -8.87
N LEU A 186 -24.13 -10.38 -8.97
CA LEU A 186 -22.95 -9.59 -9.34
C LEU A 186 -22.25 -10.02 -10.63
N TRP A 187 -22.64 -11.14 -11.26
CA TRP A 187 -21.99 -11.59 -12.47
C TRP A 187 -22.06 -10.58 -13.63
N ASP A 188 -23.13 -9.78 -13.69
CA ASP A 188 -23.32 -8.75 -14.69
C ASP A 188 -23.08 -7.34 -14.15
N HIS A 189 -22.55 -7.22 -12.92
CA HIS A 189 -22.20 -5.91 -12.33
C HIS A 189 -21.11 -5.20 -13.13
N THR A 190 -21.27 -3.90 -13.29
CA THR A 190 -20.30 -3.01 -13.94
C THR A 190 -20.13 -1.73 -13.12
N PRO A 191 -18.93 -1.14 -13.12
CA PRO A 191 -17.74 -1.50 -13.89
C PRO A 191 -16.93 -2.65 -13.28
N LEU A 192 -16.17 -3.38 -14.06
CA LEU A 192 -15.29 -4.45 -13.61
C LEU A 192 -14.20 -3.97 -12.60
N THR A 193 -13.90 -2.67 -12.57
CA THR A 193 -12.95 -2.10 -11.61
C THR A 193 -13.44 -2.11 -10.17
N ASP A 194 -14.71 -2.40 -9.92
CA ASP A 194 -15.25 -2.56 -8.57
C ASP A 194 -14.88 -3.91 -7.95
N PHE A 195 -14.44 -4.86 -8.79
CA PHE A 195 -13.99 -6.17 -8.33
C PHE A 195 -12.52 -6.16 -7.92
N TRP A 196 -12.24 -6.75 -6.77
CA TRP A 196 -10.90 -6.85 -6.22
C TRP A 196 -9.94 -7.51 -7.23
N HIS A 197 -8.71 -7.01 -7.32
CA HIS A 197 -7.67 -7.38 -8.28
C HIS A 197 -7.93 -7.01 -9.77
N ILE A 198 -9.05 -6.40 -10.11
CA ILE A 198 -9.29 -5.90 -11.48
C ILE A 198 -9.00 -4.39 -11.55
N ASN A 199 -7.89 -4.03 -12.16
CA ASN A 199 -7.50 -2.65 -12.40
C ASN A 199 -7.85 -2.17 -13.82
N VAL A 200 -7.72 -0.85 -14.06
CA VAL A 200 -8.00 -0.24 -15.38
C VAL A 200 -7.22 -0.90 -16.53
N GLY A 201 -5.96 -1.33 -16.27
CA GLY A 201 -5.16 -2.03 -17.27
C GLY A 201 -5.72 -3.41 -17.62
N THR A 202 -6.23 -4.15 -16.63
CA THR A 202 -6.90 -5.44 -16.82
C THR A 202 -8.20 -5.24 -17.59
N VAL A 203 -9.03 -4.26 -17.20
CA VAL A 203 -10.26 -3.91 -17.91
C VAL A 203 -9.98 -3.55 -19.38
N GLY A 204 -8.93 -2.76 -19.64
CA GLY A 204 -8.55 -2.41 -21.02
C GLY A 204 -8.22 -3.65 -21.86
N ARG A 205 -7.48 -4.62 -21.32
CA ARG A 205 -7.17 -5.88 -22.03
C ARG A 205 -8.41 -6.75 -22.24
N LEU A 206 -9.29 -6.87 -21.24
CA LEU A 206 -10.56 -7.57 -21.35
C LEU A 206 -11.49 -6.92 -22.41
N ALA A 207 -11.56 -5.61 -22.43
CA ALA A 207 -12.38 -4.87 -23.41
C ALA A 207 -11.93 -5.12 -24.86
N HIS A 208 -10.62 -5.27 -25.13
CA HIS A 208 -10.11 -5.66 -26.45
C HIS A 208 -10.53 -7.08 -26.86
N MET A 209 -10.88 -7.92 -25.89
CA MET A 209 -11.43 -9.27 -26.12
C MET A 209 -12.97 -9.28 -26.19
N GLY A 210 -13.62 -8.11 -26.03
CA GLY A 210 -15.08 -7.99 -25.98
C GLY A 210 -15.69 -8.32 -24.62
N ILE A 211 -14.87 -8.51 -23.57
CA ILE A 211 -15.29 -8.95 -22.24
C ILE A 211 -15.49 -7.72 -21.33
N ARG A 212 -16.66 -7.63 -20.68
CA ARG A 212 -17.05 -6.48 -19.83
C ARG A 212 -17.64 -6.84 -18.48
N THR A 213 -17.95 -8.14 -18.23
CA THR A 213 -18.57 -8.62 -17.01
C THR A 213 -17.85 -9.85 -16.47
N MET A 214 -18.06 -10.17 -15.19
CA MET A 214 -17.52 -11.39 -14.57
C MET A 214 -18.11 -12.65 -15.22
N ARG A 215 -19.37 -12.61 -15.65
CA ARG A 215 -20.02 -13.69 -16.41
C ARG A 215 -19.26 -13.99 -17.70
N GLU A 216 -18.92 -12.97 -18.45
CA GLU A 216 -18.19 -13.13 -19.71
C GLU A 216 -16.78 -13.65 -19.50
N ILE A 217 -16.10 -13.24 -18.40
CA ILE A 217 -14.80 -13.85 -18.02
C ILE A 217 -14.98 -15.35 -17.74
N ALA A 218 -15.96 -15.72 -16.90
CA ALA A 218 -16.22 -17.10 -16.50
C ALA A 218 -16.58 -18.02 -17.69
N GLN A 219 -17.19 -17.47 -18.73
CA GLN A 219 -17.64 -18.21 -19.92
C GLN A 219 -16.62 -18.17 -21.08
N THR A 220 -15.54 -17.41 -20.94
CA THR A 220 -14.48 -17.33 -21.97
C THR A 220 -13.58 -18.56 -21.91
N ASP A 221 -13.09 -19.01 -23.06
CA ASP A 221 -12.10 -20.09 -23.14
C ASP A 221 -10.87 -19.73 -22.32
N GLU A 222 -10.55 -20.58 -21.35
CA GLU A 222 -9.41 -20.39 -20.44
C GLU A 222 -8.09 -20.24 -21.22
N ALA A 223 -7.87 -20.99 -22.31
CA ALA A 223 -6.66 -20.88 -23.10
C ALA A 223 -6.45 -19.45 -23.67
N LEU A 224 -7.55 -18.75 -24.02
CA LEU A 224 -7.49 -17.39 -24.48
C LEU A 224 -7.13 -16.42 -23.34
N LEU A 225 -7.66 -16.65 -22.15
CA LEU A 225 -7.32 -15.85 -20.94
C LEU A 225 -5.85 -16.07 -20.56
N TYR A 226 -5.36 -17.33 -20.54
CA TYR A 226 -3.95 -17.61 -20.27
C TYR A 226 -3.02 -16.99 -21.30
N LYS A 227 -3.39 -16.99 -22.58
CA LYS A 227 -2.61 -16.31 -23.64
C LYS A 227 -2.47 -14.81 -23.39
N THR A 228 -3.50 -14.17 -22.84
CA THR A 228 -3.54 -12.72 -22.63
C THR A 228 -2.94 -12.28 -21.29
N PHE A 229 -3.18 -13.05 -20.22
CA PHE A 229 -2.84 -12.67 -18.85
C PHE A 229 -1.72 -13.53 -18.24
N GLY A 230 -1.28 -14.62 -18.92
CA GLY A 230 -0.27 -15.52 -18.37
C GLY A 230 -0.79 -16.22 -17.10
N VAL A 231 0.07 -16.37 -16.11
CA VAL A 231 -0.26 -17.02 -14.82
C VAL A 231 -1.36 -16.28 -14.03
N ASP A 232 -1.53 -14.98 -14.25
CA ASP A 232 -2.57 -14.19 -13.60
C ASP A 232 -4.00 -14.55 -14.06
N ALA A 233 -4.11 -15.30 -15.20
CA ALA A 233 -5.40 -15.78 -15.70
C ALA A 233 -6.09 -16.71 -14.70
N GLN A 234 -5.32 -17.55 -13.98
CA GLN A 234 -5.90 -18.46 -12.99
C GLN A 234 -6.71 -17.72 -11.94
N LEU A 235 -6.13 -16.66 -11.35
CA LEU A 235 -6.81 -15.84 -10.35
C LEU A 235 -8.06 -15.18 -10.94
N LEU A 236 -7.96 -14.65 -12.17
CA LEU A 236 -9.07 -14.01 -12.85
C LEU A 236 -10.23 -14.97 -13.10
N ILE A 237 -9.94 -16.20 -13.53
CA ILE A 237 -10.93 -17.26 -13.76
C ILE A 237 -11.59 -17.67 -12.44
N ASP A 238 -10.79 -17.96 -11.41
CA ASP A 238 -11.30 -18.40 -10.12
C ASP A 238 -12.21 -17.32 -9.50
N HIS A 239 -11.79 -16.07 -9.52
CA HIS A 239 -12.59 -14.95 -9.03
C HIS A 239 -13.87 -14.74 -9.85
N ALA A 240 -13.85 -14.96 -11.16
CA ALA A 240 -15.05 -14.90 -11.98
C ALA A 240 -16.10 -15.93 -11.55
N TRP A 241 -15.68 -17.08 -11.05
CA TRP A 241 -16.56 -18.10 -10.47
C TRP A 241 -16.89 -17.88 -8.98
N GLY A 242 -16.31 -16.87 -8.35
CA GLY A 242 -16.47 -16.61 -6.91
C GLY A 242 -15.61 -17.52 -6.02
N ARG A 243 -14.55 -18.10 -6.57
CA ARG A 243 -13.65 -19.02 -5.88
C ARG A 243 -12.37 -18.34 -5.45
N GLU A 244 -11.85 -18.74 -4.28
CA GLU A 244 -10.54 -18.37 -3.78
C GLU A 244 -10.02 -19.51 -2.90
N SER A 245 -8.86 -20.02 -3.25
CA SER A 245 -8.24 -21.13 -2.52
C SER A 245 -7.32 -20.66 -1.40
N ALA A 246 -6.79 -19.44 -1.48
CA ALA A 246 -5.90 -18.90 -0.46
C ALA A 246 -6.65 -18.66 0.86
N CYS A 247 -5.99 -19.01 1.96
CA CYS A 247 -6.49 -18.73 3.30
C CYS A 247 -5.51 -17.82 4.05
N ILE A 248 -5.91 -17.33 5.23
CA ILE A 248 -5.05 -16.44 6.06
C ILE A 248 -3.73 -17.11 6.42
N ALA A 249 -3.73 -18.43 6.65
CA ALA A 249 -2.50 -19.16 6.95
C ALA A 249 -1.53 -19.18 5.76
N ASP A 250 -2.04 -19.31 4.53
CA ASP A 250 -1.21 -19.27 3.33
C ASP A 250 -0.56 -17.89 3.16
N ILE A 251 -1.33 -16.81 3.36
CA ILE A 251 -0.82 -15.44 3.31
C ILE A 251 0.29 -15.23 4.34
N LYS A 252 0.10 -15.71 5.57
CA LYS A 252 1.09 -15.55 6.66
C LYS A 252 2.35 -16.37 6.46
N ASN A 253 2.23 -17.53 5.84
CA ASN A 253 3.36 -18.42 5.55
C ASN A 253 4.06 -18.06 4.23
N TYR A 254 3.48 -17.16 3.44
CA TYR A 254 4.08 -16.75 2.17
C TYR A 254 5.37 -15.97 2.41
N VAL A 255 6.47 -16.49 1.88
CA VAL A 255 7.76 -15.81 1.88
C VAL A 255 7.96 -15.19 0.50
N PRO A 256 7.89 -13.85 0.37
CA PRO A 256 8.10 -13.21 -0.92
C PRO A 256 9.53 -13.47 -1.41
N HIS A 257 9.66 -14.01 -2.61
CA HIS A 257 10.95 -14.06 -3.32
C HIS A 257 11.23 -12.70 -3.95
N SER A 258 11.38 -11.66 -3.11
CA SER A 258 11.70 -10.33 -3.62
C SER A 258 13.10 -10.32 -4.21
N SER A 259 13.19 -10.10 -5.51
CA SER A 259 14.46 -9.90 -6.21
C SER A 259 14.90 -8.43 -6.24
N SER A 260 14.15 -7.54 -5.61
CA SER A 260 14.41 -6.09 -5.64
C SER A 260 13.90 -5.35 -4.41
N LEU A 261 14.55 -4.24 -4.11
CA LEU A 261 14.16 -3.26 -3.10
C LEU A 261 14.10 -1.88 -3.77
N SER A 262 12.99 -1.16 -3.63
CA SER A 262 12.78 0.11 -4.31
C SER A 262 12.18 1.16 -3.40
N THR A 263 12.48 2.43 -3.71
CA THR A 263 11.83 3.58 -3.09
C THR A 263 11.59 4.67 -4.13
N GLY A 264 10.54 5.47 -3.93
CA GLY A 264 10.19 6.57 -4.81
C GLY A 264 9.78 7.81 -4.03
N GLN A 265 9.95 8.96 -4.65
CA GLN A 265 9.52 10.25 -4.11
C GLN A 265 8.88 11.10 -5.19
N VAL A 266 7.73 11.68 -4.87
CA VAL A 266 7.09 12.75 -5.64
C VAL A 266 7.43 14.07 -4.98
N LEU A 267 8.00 14.99 -5.75
CA LEU A 267 8.43 16.30 -5.26
C LEU A 267 7.28 17.32 -5.38
N HIS A 268 7.17 18.23 -4.43
CA HIS A 268 6.08 19.22 -4.40
C HIS A 268 6.24 20.30 -5.47
N CYS A 269 7.49 20.59 -5.83
CA CYS A 269 7.86 21.50 -6.91
C CYS A 269 8.95 20.84 -7.76
N GLY A 270 9.16 21.39 -8.96
CA GLY A 270 10.27 20.98 -9.80
C GLY A 270 11.61 21.33 -9.15
N HIS A 271 12.54 20.41 -9.24
CA HIS A 271 13.91 20.61 -8.80
C HIS A 271 14.85 20.48 -9.98
N ASP A 272 15.84 21.32 -10.04
CA ASP A 272 16.89 21.22 -11.04
C ASP A 272 17.66 19.90 -10.95
N ALA A 273 18.43 19.59 -11.97
CA ALA A 273 19.12 18.31 -12.05
C ALA A 273 20.16 18.10 -10.92
N ALA A 274 20.75 19.18 -10.38
CA ALA A 274 21.75 19.07 -9.31
C ALA A 274 21.10 18.72 -7.97
N LEU A 275 20.01 19.40 -7.62
CA LEU A 275 19.24 19.13 -6.42
C LEU A 275 18.55 17.76 -6.51
N ALA A 276 17.96 17.41 -7.65
CA ALA A 276 17.36 16.09 -7.85
C ALA A 276 18.41 14.96 -7.73
N ARG A 277 19.66 15.20 -8.16
CA ARG A 277 20.78 14.27 -7.96
C ARG A 277 21.09 14.08 -6.47
N LEU A 278 21.13 15.17 -5.69
CA LEU A 278 21.35 15.10 -4.25
C LEU A 278 20.26 14.25 -3.58
N LEU A 279 18.99 14.50 -3.89
CA LEU A 279 17.87 13.71 -3.36
C LEU A 279 17.94 12.24 -3.77
N MET A 280 18.38 11.93 -4.98
CA MET A 280 18.58 10.55 -5.44
C MET A 280 19.67 9.84 -4.63
N LEU A 281 20.77 10.54 -4.30
CA LEU A 281 21.84 9.99 -3.45
C LEU A 281 21.39 9.77 -2.01
N GLU A 282 20.55 10.67 -1.45
CA GLU A 282 19.91 10.47 -0.15
C GLU A 282 19.02 9.22 -0.13
N MET A 283 18.26 8.99 -1.22
CA MET A 283 17.44 7.79 -1.37
C MET A 283 18.29 6.52 -1.48
N ALA A 284 19.41 6.58 -2.22
CA ALA A 284 20.35 5.47 -2.36
C ALA A 284 21.00 5.11 -1.02
N GLU A 285 21.39 6.10 -0.22
CA GLU A 285 21.92 5.88 1.13
C GLU A 285 20.94 5.11 2.01
N LEU A 286 19.69 5.60 2.12
CA LEU A 286 18.67 4.96 2.94
C LEU A 286 18.37 3.53 2.46
N LEU A 287 18.26 3.34 1.16
CA LEU A 287 17.96 2.03 0.57
C LEU A 287 19.13 1.04 0.78
N SER A 288 20.40 1.54 0.77
CA SER A 288 21.57 0.72 1.06
C SER A 288 21.62 0.24 2.52
N LEU A 289 21.20 1.07 3.46
CA LEU A 289 21.06 0.67 4.87
C LEU A 289 19.97 -0.39 5.06
N GLU A 290 18.89 -0.32 4.28
CA GLU A 290 17.85 -1.36 4.33
C GLU A 290 18.36 -2.70 3.76
N LEU A 291 19.23 -2.71 2.72
CA LEU A 291 19.91 -3.94 2.27
C LEU A 291 20.73 -4.58 3.41
N VAL A 292 21.47 -3.79 4.16
CA VAL A 292 22.28 -4.28 5.29
C VAL A 292 21.38 -4.87 6.37
N LYS A 293 20.29 -4.21 6.70
CA LYS A 293 19.31 -4.67 7.68
C LYS A 293 18.68 -6.01 7.28
N LEU A 294 18.40 -6.20 5.98
CA LEU A 294 17.86 -7.43 5.40
C LEU A 294 18.90 -8.52 5.16
N GLY A 295 20.20 -8.23 5.34
CA GLY A 295 21.28 -9.17 5.09
C GLY A 295 21.45 -9.55 3.60
N VAL A 296 21.13 -8.62 2.68
CA VAL A 296 21.22 -8.84 1.24
C VAL A 296 22.13 -7.81 0.55
N ALA A 297 22.55 -8.13 -0.66
CA ALA A 297 23.33 -7.26 -1.53
C ALA A 297 22.65 -7.10 -2.89
N ALA A 298 22.80 -5.94 -3.52
CA ALA A 298 22.23 -5.61 -4.81
C ALA A 298 23.20 -5.95 -5.96
N GLY A 299 22.70 -6.62 -6.99
CA GLY A 299 23.42 -6.92 -8.23
C GLY A 299 23.04 -6.01 -9.41
N SER A 300 22.05 -5.14 -9.24
CA SER A 300 21.68 -4.14 -10.26
C SER A 300 21.07 -2.89 -9.64
N ILE A 301 21.14 -1.78 -10.37
CA ILE A 301 20.52 -0.49 -10.02
C ILE A 301 19.66 -0.05 -11.20
N SER A 302 18.45 0.43 -10.92
CA SER A 302 17.57 1.06 -11.90
C SER A 302 17.04 2.38 -11.37
N LEU A 303 16.98 3.40 -12.24
CA LEU A 303 16.45 4.73 -11.92
C LEU A 303 15.30 5.07 -12.88
N SER A 304 14.33 5.84 -12.37
CA SER A 304 13.31 6.48 -13.20
C SER A 304 13.09 7.91 -12.70
N LEU A 305 13.18 8.87 -13.62
CA LEU A 305 12.98 10.29 -13.40
C LEU A 305 11.73 10.75 -14.14
N GLY A 306 10.82 11.43 -13.44
CA GLY A 306 9.66 12.05 -14.04
C GLY A 306 9.81 13.57 -14.05
N TYR A 307 9.53 14.19 -15.19
CA TYR A 307 9.63 15.62 -15.41
C TYR A 307 8.24 16.30 -15.37
N SER A 308 8.23 17.62 -15.39
CA SER A 308 6.97 18.38 -15.49
C SER A 308 6.22 18.04 -16.77
N PHE A 309 4.90 17.97 -16.67
CA PHE A 309 4.03 17.85 -17.85
C PHE A 309 4.23 18.99 -18.86
N SER A 310 4.57 20.20 -18.37
CA SER A 310 4.82 21.38 -19.20
C SER A 310 6.18 21.37 -19.90
N ALA A 311 7.07 20.47 -19.52
CA ALA A 311 8.43 20.43 -20.10
C ALA A 311 8.49 19.67 -21.44
N ASP A 312 7.42 18.94 -21.81
CA ASP A 312 7.37 18.06 -22.99
C ASP A 312 8.57 17.08 -23.09
N VAL A 313 9.05 16.64 -21.93
CA VAL A 313 10.16 15.70 -21.80
C VAL A 313 9.62 14.36 -21.28
N PRO A 314 9.82 13.26 -22.02
CA PRO A 314 9.42 11.95 -21.55
C PRO A 314 10.19 11.53 -20.29
N PRO A 315 9.61 10.66 -19.44
CA PRO A 315 10.30 10.15 -18.27
C PRO A 315 11.62 9.45 -18.67
N ALA A 316 12.73 9.83 -18.04
CA ALA A 316 14.01 9.18 -18.24
C ALA A 316 14.13 7.92 -17.37
N ARG A 317 14.71 6.87 -17.94
CA ARG A 317 14.92 5.59 -17.26
C ARG A 317 16.32 5.08 -17.60
N GLY A 318 16.94 4.42 -16.64
CA GLY A 318 18.19 3.73 -16.83
C GLY A 318 18.40 2.60 -15.86
N SER A 319 19.22 1.65 -16.26
CA SER A 319 19.63 0.55 -15.41
C SER A 319 21.09 0.20 -15.66
N MET A 320 21.70 -0.42 -14.66
CA MET A 320 23.01 -1.03 -14.77
C MET A 320 23.08 -2.31 -13.95
N THR A 321 23.75 -3.31 -14.47
CA THR A 321 24.14 -4.50 -13.70
C THR A 321 25.51 -4.23 -13.10
N LEU A 322 25.67 -4.56 -11.82
CA LEU A 322 26.94 -4.43 -11.11
C LEU A 322 27.81 -5.65 -11.41
N GLU A 323 29.10 -5.47 -11.51
CA GLU A 323 30.04 -6.58 -11.72
C GLU A 323 29.96 -7.60 -10.59
N LYS A 324 29.81 -7.10 -9.35
CA LYS A 324 29.62 -7.91 -8.16
C LYS A 324 28.48 -7.32 -7.31
N PRO A 325 27.61 -8.18 -6.75
CA PRO A 325 26.60 -7.70 -5.80
C PRO A 325 27.26 -7.03 -4.60
N THR A 326 26.69 -5.91 -4.14
CA THR A 326 27.20 -5.14 -3.01
C THR A 326 26.10 -4.54 -2.15
N SER A 327 26.38 -4.40 -0.85
CA SER A 327 25.58 -3.59 0.08
C SER A 327 26.33 -2.35 0.58
N SER A 328 27.55 -2.10 0.03
CA SER A 328 28.34 -0.92 0.36
C SER A 328 27.60 0.36 -0.02
N THR A 329 27.27 1.18 0.98
CA THR A 329 26.61 2.48 0.79
C THR A 329 27.45 3.36 -0.14
N LYS A 330 28.78 3.38 0.04
CA LYS A 330 29.69 4.18 -0.77
C LYS A 330 29.60 3.80 -2.25
N LYS A 331 29.78 2.51 -2.57
CA LYS A 331 29.73 2.00 -3.96
C LYS A 331 28.35 2.21 -4.59
N LEU A 332 27.26 1.93 -3.84
CA LEU A 332 25.90 2.10 -4.36
C LEU A 332 25.57 3.56 -4.64
N MET A 333 26.05 4.51 -3.81
CA MET A 333 25.89 5.94 -4.08
C MET A 333 26.70 6.38 -5.30
N GLU A 334 27.96 5.93 -5.45
CA GLU A 334 28.79 6.22 -6.62
C GLU A 334 28.14 5.72 -7.91
N TYR A 335 27.70 4.47 -7.95
CA TYR A 335 27.01 3.89 -9.10
C TYR A 335 25.68 4.59 -9.41
N THR A 336 24.92 4.94 -8.35
CA THR A 336 23.66 5.68 -8.51
C THR A 336 23.90 7.05 -9.10
N GLY A 337 24.93 7.78 -8.61
CA GLY A 337 25.31 9.08 -9.14
C GLY A 337 25.75 9.02 -10.61
N ALA A 338 26.59 8.05 -10.96
CA ALA A 338 27.04 7.84 -12.34
C ALA A 338 25.87 7.48 -13.27
N LEU A 339 24.92 6.64 -12.81
CA LEU A 339 23.75 6.29 -13.57
C LEU A 339 22.81 7.49 -13.75
N TYR A 340 22.63 8.29 -12.69
CA TYR A 340 21.85 9.53 -12.73
C TYR A 340 22.42 10.50 -13.78
N ASP A 341 23.72 10.77 -13.72
CA ASP A 341 24.43 11.70 -14.62
C ASP A 341 24.32 11.28 -16.09
N ARG A 342 24.16 9.98 -16.35
CA ARG A 342 23.99 9.42 -17.71
C ARG A 342 22.55 9.58 -18.24
N VAL A 343 21.53 9.52 -17.37
CA VAL A 343 20.12 9.46 -17.82
C VAL A 343 19.37 10.77 -17.61
N ALA A 344 19.81 11.64 -16.71
CA ALA A 344 19.10 12.87 -16.38
C ALA A 344 19.11 13.89 -17.53
N VAL A 345 17.96 14.46 -17.85
CA VAL A 345 17.83 15.60 -18.76
C VAL A 345 18.04 16.87 -17.95
N ARG A 346 19.17 17.54 -18.18
CA ARG A 346 19.63 18.67 -17.34
C ARG A 346 18.77 19.94 -17.47
N GLN A 347 18.04 20.09 -18.59
CA GLN A 347 17.25 21.28 -18.89
C GLN A 347 15.81 21.20 -18.38
N ALA A 348 15.40 20.08 -17.74
CA ALA A 348 14.05 19.86 -17.30
C ALA A 348 14.01 19.60 -15.78
N ASP A 349 13.07 20.28 -15.11
CA ASP A 349 12.86 20.08 -13.69
C ASP A 349 12.29 18.70 -13.40
N VAL A 350 12.86 18.04 -12.41
CA VAL A 350 12.46 16.73 -11.94
C VAL A 350 11.37 16.85 -10.88
N PHE A 351 10.28 16.12 -11.06
CA PHE A 351 9.13 16.05 -10.16
C PHE A 351 8.95 14.68 -9.50
N ARG A 352 9.58 13.65 -10.06
CA ARG A 352 9.48 12.29 -9.53
C ARG A 352 10.84 11.60 -9.63
N LEU A 353 11.23 10.96 -8.53
CA LEU A 353 12.43 10.15 -8.41
C LEU A 353 12.04 8.74 -7.99
N ASN A 354 12.60 7.73 -8.66
CA ASN A 354 12.50 6.34 -8.21
C ASN A 354 13.87 5.69 -8.38
N ILE A 355 14.25 4.89 -7.37
CA ILE A 355 15.44 4.05 -7.37
C ILE A 355 15.05 2.63 -6.98
N CYS A 356 15.64 1.66 -7.65
CA CYS A 356 15.44 0.25 -7.37
C CYS A 356 16.80 -0.47 -7.37
N PHE A 357 17.08 -1.20 -6.31
CA PHE A 357 18.18 -2.16 -6.22
C PHE A 357 17.61 -3.55 -6.50
N GLY A 358 18.09 -4.18 -7.56
CA GLY A 358 17.60 -5.47 -8.05
C GLY A 358 18.64 -6.57 -7.97
N LYS A 359 18.25 -7.77 -8.40
CA LYS A 359 19.09 -8.98 -8.34
C LYS A 359 19.66 -9.19 -6.94
N LEU A 360 18.77 -9.14 -5.93
CA LEU A 360 19.17 -9.26 -4.52
C LEU A 360 19.69 -10.67 -4.25
N THR A 361 20.87 -10.73 -3.57
CA THR A 361 21.53 -11.97 -3.18
C THR A 361 21.81 -11.92 -1.68
N ARG A 362 21.68 -13.04 -0.95
CA ARG A 362 22.04 -13.09 0.46
C ARG A 362 23.52 -12.81 0.65
N GLN A 363 23.88 -12.04 1.68
CA GLN A 363 25.29 -11.67 1.95
C GLN A 363 26.19 -12.86 2.24
N GLU A 364 25.67 -13.95 2.77
CA GLU A 364 26.40 -15.21 3.02
C GLU A 364 26.99 -15.82 1.73
N ASN A 365 26.43 -15.49 0.57
CA ASN A 365 26.83 -16.00 -0.73
C ASN A 365 27.75 -15.01 -1.50
N LEU A 366 28.23 -13.94 -0.83
CA LEU A 366 29.07 -12.96 -1.50
C LEU A 366 30.52 -13.43 -1.59
N GLN A 367 31.05 -13.44 -2.80
CA GLN A 367 32.46 -13.67 -3.07
C GLN A 367 33.26 -12.39 -2.78
N TYR A 368 34.23 -12.46 -1.89
CA TYR A 368 35.13 -11.33 -1.59
C TYR A 368 35.88 -10.88 -2.82
N ASP A 369 36.10 -9.58 -2.96
CA ASP A 369 36.88 -9.00 -4.04
C ASP A 369 38.34 -9.12 -3.72
N MET A 370 39.13 -9.66 -4.65
CA MET A 370 40.60 -9.76 -4.49
C MET A 370 41.31 -8.39 -4.51
N PHE A 371 40.62 -7.34 -4.95
CA PHE A 371 41.18 -5.97 -5.08
C PHE A 371 40.71 -5.02 -3.96
N SER A 372 39.72 -5.36 -3.16
CA SER A 372 39.36 -4.64 -1.93
C SER A 372 39.75 -5.50 -0.74
N SER A 373 40.47 -4.92 0.25
CA SER A 373 40.84 -5.69 1.43
C SER A 373 39.59 -6.17 2.15
N ALA A 374 39.54 -7.44 2.55
CA ALA A 374 38.47 -7.98 3.35
C ALA A 374 38.21 -7.11 4.60
N GLU A 375 39.28 -6.54 5.17
CA GLU A 375 39.23 -5.64 6.33
C GLU A 375 38.46 -4.34 6.05
N GLU A 376 38.59 -3.74 4.86
CA GLU A 376 37.84 -2.53 4.50
C GLU A 376 36.32 -2.81 4.37
N GLN A 377 35.96 -3.94 3.76
CA GLN A 377 34.57 -4.36 3.62
C GLN A 377 33.94 -4.66 4.98
N GLU A 378 34.65 -5.38 5.85
CA GLU A 378 34.20 -5.65 7.20
C GLU A 378 34.08 -4.37 8.05
N ARG A 379 35.00 -3.43 7.88
CA ARG A 379 34.96 -2.13 8.56
C ARG A 379 33.73 -1.34 8.10
N GLU A 380 33.44 -1.30 6.80
CA GLU A 380 32.25 -0.63 6.27
C GLU A 380 30.96 -1.28 6.78
N GLN A 381 30.88 -2.61 6.77
CA GLN A 381 29.71 -3.32 7.31
C GLN A 381 29.51 -3.06 8.80
N ARG A 382 30.57 -3.04 9.60
CA ARG A 382 30.50 -2.70 11.03
C ARG A 382 29.97 -1.26 11.20
N LEU A 383 30.47 -0.33 10.43
CA LEU A 383 30.02 1.07 10.45
C LEU A 383 28.53 1.19 10.09
N GLN A 384 28.10 0.52 9.02
CA GLN A 384 26.68 0.53 8.59
C GLN A 384 25.75 -0.07 9.67
N ARG A 385 26.15 -1.17 10.32
CA ARG A 385 25.40 -1.75 11.44
C ARG A 385 25.33 -0.80 12.63
N THR A 386 26.46 -0.18 12.99
CA THR A 386 26.49 0.85 14.05
C THR A 386 25.56 2.02 13.76
N VAL A 387 25.51 2.48 12.50
CA VAL A 387 24.58 3.53 12.06
C VAL A 387 23.13 3.08 12.23
N LEU A 388 22.81 1.84 11.86
CA LEU A 388 21.46 1.25 12.07
C LEU A 388 21.09 1.18 13.55
N ASP A 389 22.00 0.74 14.41
CA ASP A 389 21.80 0.65 15.87
C ASP A 389 21.54 2.04 16.49
N ILE A 390 22.32 3.05 16.07
CA ILE A 390 22.11 4.43 16.51
C ILE A 390 20.74 4.94 16.05
N LYS A 391 20.37 4.70 14.77
CA LYS A 391 19.06 5.11 14.25
C LYS A 391 17.90 4.36 14.94
N ALA A 392 18.08 3.11 15.31
CA ALA A 392 17.09 2.33 16.06
C ALA A 392 16.90 2.87 17.48
N LYS A 393 17.99 3.27 18.15
CA LYS A 393 17.97 3.73 19.54
C LYS A 393 17.56 5.20 19.70
N TYR A 394 18.03 6.07 18.80
CA TYR A 394 17.88 7.53 18.93
C TYR A 394 16.99 8.14 17.84
N GLY A 395 16.32 7.30 17.02
CA GLY A 395 15.47 7.74 15.93
C GLY A 395 16.24 7.95 14.60
N LYS A 396 15.48 8.04 13.52
CA LYS A 396 16.03 8.10 12.15
C LYS A 396 16.98 9.29 11.93
N ASN A 397 16.83 10.36 12.69
CA ASN A 397 17.67 11.57 12.64
C ASN A 397 18.78 11.59 13.71
N GLY A 398 19.01 10.49 14.44
CA GLY A 398 20.06 10.38 15.44
C GLY A 398 21.49 10.42 14.87
N ILE A 399 21.66 10.06 13.60
CA ILE A 399 22.93 10.15 12.86
C ILE A 399 22.64 10.29 11.36
N PHE A 400 23.43 11.13 10.68
CA PHE A 400 23.34 11.35 9.23
C PHE A 400 24.70 11.80 8.68
N LYS A 401 24.87 11.73 7.36
CA LYS A 401 26.09 12.18 6.68
C LYS A 401 26.03 13.67 6.39
N GLY A 402 27.20 14.32 6.24
CA GLY A 402 27.28 15.75 6.00
C GLY A 402 26.49 16.24 4.77
N PHE A 403 26.38 15.45 3.71
CA PHE A 403 25.62 15.83 2.53
C PHE A 403 24.11 15.93 2.76
N ASN A 404 23.57 15.26 3.80
CA ASN A 404 22.17 15.41 4.22
C ASN A 404 21.86 16.79 4.84
N LEU A 405 22.89 17.62 5.08
CA LEU A 405 22.81 18.99 5.58
C LEU A 405 23.01 20.06 4.49
N LEU A 406 23.28 19.64 3.26
CA LEU A 406 23.39 20.56 2.13
C LEU A 406 22.07 21.27 1.88
N GLU A 407 22.14 22.46 1.32
CA GLU A 407 20.96 23.23 0.94
C GLU A 407 20.06 22.42 -0.02
N GLY A 408 18.79 22.31 0.31
CA GLY A 408 17.81 21.52 -0.45
C GLY A 408 17.76 20.03 -0.11
N ALA A 409 18.66 19.50 0.74
CA ALA A 409 18.56 18.11 1.22
C ALA A 409 17.25 17.87 1.96
N LYS A 410 16.65 16.69 1.81
CA LYS A 410 15.32 16.36 2.33
C LYS A 410 15.29 15.18 3.29
N THR A 411 16.43 14.59 3.62
CA THR A 411 16.47 13.40 4.50
C THR A 411 15.85 13.69 5.87
N LEU A 412 16.18 14.82 6.50
CA LEU A 412 15.67 15.15 7.84
C LEU A 412 14.14 15.35 7.82
N GLU A 413 13.65 16.08 6.82
CA GLU A 413 12.21 16.31 6.63
C GLU A 413 11.48 14.98 6.35
N ARG A 414 12.03 14.16 5.45
CA ARG A 414 11.46 12.87 5.07
C ARG A 414 11.44 11.88 6.25
N ASN A 415 12.45 11.87 7.10
CA ASN A 415 12.50 11.02 8.29
C ASN A 415 11.44 11.39 9.33
N ALA A 416 10.97 12.64 9.34
CA ALA A 416 9.86 13.12 10.17
C ALA A 416 8.49 12.83 9.55
N GLN A 417 8.44 12.15 8.39
CA GLN A 417 7.20 11.80 7.71
C GLN A 417 6.90 10.31 7.86
N ILE A 418 5.61 9.98 7.84
CA ILE A 418 5.10 8.62 7.72
C ILE A 418 4.30 8.54 6.42
N GLY A 419 4.67 7.62 5.52
CA GLY A 419 4.00 7.50 4.22
C GLY A 419 4.05 8.76 3.34
N GLY A 420 5.05 9.64 3.53
CA GLY A 420 5.20 10.90 2.80
C GLY A 420 4.34 12.06 3.32
N HIS A 421 3.73 11.90 4.50
CA HIS A 421 2.91 12.91 5.18
C HIS A 421 3.44 13.15 6.61
N ARG A 422 3.03 14.25 7.25
CA ARG A 422 3.44 14.56 8.62
C ARG A 422 3.07 13.41 9.58
N ALA A 423 4.02 13.07 10.47
CA ALA A 423 3.81 12.07 11.51
C ALA A 423 2.76 12.52 12.53
#